data_f904a2f437fb958144a048bd662ce310
#
_entry.id   f904a2f437fb958144a048bd662ce310
#
_cell.length_a   1.000
_cell.length_b   1.000
_cell.length_c   1.000
_cell.angle_alpha   90.00
_cell.angle_beta   90.00
_cell.angle_gamma   90.00
#
_symmetry.space_group_name_H-M   'P 1'
#
loop_
_entity.id
_entity.type
_entity.pdbx_description
1 polymer ?
#
loop_
_entity_poly.entity_id
_entity_poly.type
_entity_poly.pdbx_seq_one_letter_code
_entity_poly.pdbx_strand_id
1 'polypeptide(L)'
;MSKTENSFDLTHWRKNFYLFLSGQFLSGITSMVVQYSIIWYLTKTTGSATVLSFATILGMLPMVILSPFVGSFVDKWNKKTLLIVTDIIVAIFALILAITGTIASDFPLWLVFVSLFIRSVAQTFQMPTIQSILPTMVPEEELTKVNGQLGMVQSANFIIAPALGALLFSIVPMNHLILLDVLGAVFGVGLLLFVTIPRILSEGETIQLLADSKFGLKKLTENKGLWYITIVGAIFTLIFMPAASLYPLMTIGYFNGTVGEAGLIEVVYSIGMLLGGAVIGIFGKWKDRMKLVFMAYFVIGITIGLSGILPPTRTGFFYFIILNSFAGFATPYFNTLLMAMIQQSYEPNVLGRVLGVLNSLMSITGPVGLIFAGPLADKFGVEKIFLFAGIGTIICGIINFMIPVARNYDKQLQKKLEKPSK
;
A
#
# COMPACT_ATOMS: atom_id res chain seq x y z
N MET A 1 10.54 -40.06 -3.40
CA MET A 1 11.09 -39.95 -4.76
C MET A 1 9.98 -40.26 -5.73
N SER A 2 9.34 -39.29 -6.30
CA SER A 2 8.56 -39.41 -7.53
C SER A 2 8.55 -38.01 -8.13
N LYS A 3 9.60 -37.68 -8.90
CA LYS A 3 9.64 -36.56 -9.82
C LYS A 3 8.73 -36.89 -10.99
N THR A 4 7.48 -36.50 -10.92
CA THR A 4 6.71 -36.23 -12.13
C THR A 4 7.12 -34.85 -12.63
N GLU A 5 8.20 -34.84 -13.41
CA GLU A 5 8.57 -33.76 -14.30
C GLU A 5 7.44 -33.59 -15.34
N ASN A 6 6.38 -32.86 -15.00
CA ASN A 6 5.69 -32.12 -16.02
C ASN A 6 6.61 -30.96 -16.38
N SER A 7 7.56 -31.22 -17.29
CA SER A 7 8.35 -30.17 -17.92
C SER A 7 7.37 -29.26 -18.67
N PHE A 8 6.92 -28.22 -17.98
CA PHE A 8 6.15 -27.15 -18.61
C PHE A 8 7.03 -26.57 -19.72
N ASP A 9 6.53 -26.59 -20.94
CA ASP A 9 7.24 -26.06 -22.08
C ASP A 9 7.35 -24.53 -21.94
N LEU A 10 8.50 -24.08 -21.42
CA LEU A 10 8.83 -22.67 -21.26
C LEU A 10 9.16 -21.97 -22.58
N THR A 11 9.01 -22.62 -23.73
CA THR A 11 9.36 -22.05 -25.06
C THR A 11 8.61 -20.74 -25.34
N HIS A 12 7.42 -20.57 -24.77
CA HIS A 12 6.59 -19.39 -24.98
C HIS A 12 6.35 -18.57 -23.70
N TRP A 13 7.19 -18.73 -22.66
CA TRP A 13 6.99 -18.05 -21.38
C TRP A 13 6.92 -16.52 -21.50
N ARG A 14 7.71 -15.91 -22.37
CA ARG A 14 7.69 -14.44 -22.59
C ARG A 14 6.34 -13.95 -23.07
N LYS A 15 5.71 -14.62 -24.04
CA LYS A 15 4.38 -14.27 -24.52
C LYS A 15 3.35 -14.38 -23.41
N ASN A 16 3.36 -15.49 -22.68
CA ASN A 16 2.46 -15.71 -21.53
C ASN A 16 2.66 -14.66 -20.45
N PHE A 17 3.90 -14.35 -20.10
CA PHE A 17 4.22 -13.35 -19.09
C PHE A 17 3.77 -11.93 -19.53
N TYR A 18 4.04 -11.50 -20.74
CA TYR A 18 3.62 -10.16 -21.19
C TYR A 18 2.10 -10.04 -21.34
N LEU A 19 1.40 -11.08 -21.76
CA LEU A 19 -0.07 -11.10 -21.76
C LEU A 19 -0.60 -10.99 -20.32
N PHE A 20 -0.03 -11.75 -19.39
CA PHE A 20 -0.35 -11.67 -17.98
C PHE A 20 -0.09 -10.27 -17.42
N LEU A 21 1.10 -9.72 -17.63
CA LEU A 21 1.50 -8.40 -17.14
C LEU A 21 0.61 -7.29 -17.70
N SER A 22 0.25 -7.36 -18.98
CA SER A 22 -0.67 -6.40 -19.61
C SER A 22 -2.07 -6.48 -19.01
N GLY A 23 -2.57 -7.69 -18.73
CA GLY A 23 -3.84 -7.90 -18.05
C GLY A 23 -3.82 -7.31 -16.63
N GLN A 24 -2.75 -7.52 -15.88
CA GLN A 24 -2.58 -6.96 -14.53
C GLN A 24 -2.45 -5.43 -14.55
N PHE A 25 -1.80 -4.87 -15.56
CA PHE A 25 -1.72 -3.42 -15.72
C PHE A 25 -3.10 -2.81 -15.97
N LEU A 26 -3.85 -3.34 -16.94
CA LEU A 26 -5.17 -2.82 -17.32
C LEU A 26 -6.20 -2.99 -16.20
N SER A 27 -6.28 -4.16 -15.58
CA SER A 27 -7.17 -4.39 -14.43
C SER A 27 -6.75 -3.53 -13.23
N GLY A 28 -5.45 -3.44 -12.92
CA GLY A 28 -4.93 -2.66 -11.81
C GLY A 28 -5.18 -1.16 -11.95
N ILE A 29 -4.91 -0.57 -13.12
CA ILE A 29 -5.08 0.86 -13.32
C ILE A 29 -6.55 1.27 -13.27
N THR A 30 -7.46 0.51 -13.90
CA THR A 30 -8.90 0.79 -13.86
C THR A 30 -9.44 0.69 -12.44
N SER A 31 -9.04 -0.34 -11.71
CA SER A 31 -9.45 -0.54 -10.32
C SER A 31 -8.96 0.59 -9.40
N MET A 32 -7.73 1.05 -9.56
CA MET A 32 -7.20 2.18 -8.79
C MET A 32 -7.86 3.51 -9.16
N VAL A 33 -8.14 3.76 -10.44
CA VAL A 33 -8.89 4.94 -10.89
C VAL A 33 -10.27 4.99 -10.23
N VAL A 34 -11.00 3.87 -10.23
CA VAL A 34 -12.30 3.79 -9.57
C VAL A 34 -12.18 3.96 -8.06
N GLN A 35 -11.17 3.38 -7.43
CA GLN A 35 -10.90 3.53 -6.00
C GLN A 35 -10.71 5.00 -5.61
N TYR A 36 -9.84 5.75 -6.31
CA TYR A 36 -9.65 7.18 -6.07
C TYR A 36 -10.93 7.97 -6.32
N SER A 37 -11.65 7.65 -7.39
CA SER A 37 -12.90 8.32 -7.73
C SER A 37 -13.99 8.14 -6.66
N ILE A 38 -14.08 6.95 -6.05
CA ILE A 38 -14.98 6.71 -4.91
C ILE A 38 -14.58 7.59 -3.72
N ILE A 39 -13.30 7.70 -3.39
CA ILE A 39 -12.82 8.52 -2.29
C ILE A 39 -13.12 10.01 -2.55
N TRP A 40 -12.90 10.51 -3.77
CA TRP A 40 -13.23 11.90 -4.11
C TRP A 40 -14.74 12.15 -4.14
N TYR A 41 -15.53 11.18 -4.63
CA TYR A 41 -16.98 11.25 -4.57
C TYR A 41 -17.47 11.40 -3.12
N LEU A 42 -16.99 10.52 -2.22
CA LEU A 42 -17.32 10.59 -0.80
C LEU A 42 -16.89 11.93 -0.18
N THR A 43 -15.68 12.40 -0.51
CA THR A 43 -15.17 13.69 -0.01
C THR A 43 -16.08 14.84 -0.45
N LYS A 44 -16.44 14.88 -1.75
CA LYS A 44 -17.23 15.97 -2.32
C LYS A 44 -18.70 15.96 -1.85
N THR A 45 -19.29 14.77 -1.69
CA THR A 45 -20.72 14.65 -1.35
C THR A 45 -20.99 14.73 0.15
N THR A 46 -20.08 14.21 0.98
CA THR A 46 -20.31 14.15 2.43
C THR A 46 -19.54 15.24 3.20
N GLY A 47 -18.36 15.64 2.72
CA GLY A 47 -17.48 16.55 3.42
C GLY A 47 -17.02 16.04 4.80
N SER A 48 -17.31 14.78 5.14
CA SER A 48 -17.07 14.19 6.47
C SER A 48 -15.79 13.40 6.52
N ALA A 49 -14.91 13.73 7.45
CA ALA A 49 -13.71 12.98 7.75
C ALA A 49 -14.02 11.59 8.32
N THR A 50 -15.11 11.46 9.07
CA THR A 50 -15.58 10.17 9.61
C THR A 50 -15.93 9.22 8.48
N VAL A 51 -16.66 9.68 7.46
CA VAL A 51 -17.02 8.87 6.28
C VAL A 51 -15.76 8.43 5.52
N LEU A 52 -14.81 9.34 5.30
CA LEU A 52 -13.55 9.02 4.63
C LEU A 52 -12.70 8.03 5.43
N SER A 53 -12.59 8.26 6.74
CA SER A 53 -11.85 7.35 7.62
C SER A 53 -12.45 5.95 7.62
N PHE A 54 -13.79 5.85 7.68
CA PHE A 54 -14.49 4.58 7.62
C PHE A 54 -14.33 3.88 6.26
N ALA A 55 -14.41 4.62 5.15
CA ALA A 55 -14.13 4.10 3.82
C ALA A 55 -12.69 3.54 3.70
N THR A 56 -11.73 4.25 4.25
CA THR A 56 -10.32 3.80 4.27
C THR A 56 -10.13 2.57 5.15
N ILE A 57 -10.79 2.51 6.32
CA ILE A 57 -10.77 1.32 7.19
C ILE A 57 -11.33 0.11 6.44
N LEU A 58 -12.46 0.24 5.76
CA LEU A 58 -13.05 -0.85 4.97
C LEU A 58 -12.14 -1.30 3.83
N GLY A 59 -11.38 -0.37 3.23
CA GLY A 59 -10.37 -0.67 2.23
C GLY A 59 -9.13 -1.40 2.76
N MET A 60 -8.88 -1.40 4.08
CA MET A 60 -7.71 -2.01 4.70
C MET A 60 -8.05 -3.22 5.59
N LEU A 61 -9.20 -3.21 6.24
CA LEU A 61 -9.59 -4.20 7.25
C LEU A 61 -9.57 -5.64 6.75
N PRO A 62 -10.10 -5.98 5.56
CA PRO A 62 -10.00 -7.33 5.01
C PRO A 62 -8.56 -7.79 4.86
N MET A 63 -7.67 -6.93 4.38
CA MET A 63 -6.25 -7.25 4.24
C MET A 63 -5.62 -7.58 5.61
N VAL A 64 -5.92 -6.81 6.64
CA VAL A 64 -5.41 -7.05 8.00
C VAL A 64 -5.89 -8.39 8.56
N ILE A 65 -7.18 -8.70 8.39
CA ILE A 65 -7.80 -9.90 8.96
C ILE A 65 -7.44 -11.15 8.16
N LEU A 66 -7.49 -11.07 6.83
CA LEU A 66 -7.39 -12.23 5.95
C LEU A 66 -5.96 -12.58 5.55
N SER A 67 -5.03 -11.60 5.52
CA SER A 67 -3.66 -11.85 5.03
C SER A 67 -2.94 -13.04 5.67
N PRO A 68 -3.11 -13.36 6.98
CA PRO A 68 -2.48 -14.54 7.57
C PRO A 68 -2.98 -15.87 6.97
N PHE A 69 -4.19 -15.87 6.42
CA PHE A 69 -4.85 -17.08 5.89
C PHE A 69 -4.72 -17.20 4.37
N VAL A 70 -4.48 -16.09 3.68
CA VAL A 70 -4.50 -16.03 2.21
C VAL A 70 -3.49 -16.98 1.57
N GLY A 71 -2.27 -17.10 2.12
CA GLY A 71 -1.26 -18.02 1.61
C GLY A 71 -1.78 -19.45 1.48
N SER A 72 -2.41 -19.96 2.54
CA SER A 72 -2.99 -21.33 2.55
C SER A 72 -4.11 -21.49 1.53
N PHE A 73 -4.91 -20.46 1.29
CA PHE A 73 -5.96 -20.49 0.27
C PHE A 73 -5.36 -20.49 -1.14
N VAL A 74 -4.40 -19.61 -1.40
CA VAL A 74 -3.72 -19.49 -2.69
C VAL A 74 -3.01 -20.77 -3.08
N ASP A 75 -2.40 -21.49 -2.12
CA ASP A 75 -1.70 -22.74 -2.37
C ASP A 75 -2.63 -23.89 -2.73
N LYS A 76 -3.84 -23.91 -2.18
CA LYS A 76 -4.84 -24.97 -2.39
C LYS A 76 -5.73 -24.75 -3.62
N TRP A 77 -5.89 -23.48 -4.05
CA TRP A 77 -6.82 -23.15 -5.12
C TRP A 77 -6.10 -22.98 -6.47
N ASN A 78 -6.87 -23.13 -7.55
CA ASN A 78 -6.36 -22.79 -8.87
C ASN A 78 -6.12 -21.28 -8.97
N LYS A 79 -4.86 -20.91 -9.06
CA LYS A 79 -4.39 -19.50 -9.06
C LYS A 79 -5.03 -18.68 -10.18
N LYS A 80 -5.18 -19.26 -11.38
CA LYS A 80 -5.85 -18.61 -12.52
C LYS A 80 -7.32 -18.35 -12.21
N THR A 81 -8.02 -19.35 -11.70
CA THR A 81 -9.43 -19.23 -11.30
C THR A 81 -9.60 -18.19 -10.19
N LEU A 82 -8.69 -18.15 -9.23
CA LEU A 82 -8.76 -17.20 -8.13
C LEU A 82 -8.65 -15.75 -8.63
N LEU A 83 -7.73 -15.44 -9.55
CA LEU A 83 -7.64 -14.11 -10.16
C LEU A 83 -8.91 -13.76 -10.96
N ILE A 84 -9.42 -14.68 -11.75
CA ILE A 84 -10.65 -14.48 -12.53
C ILE A 84 -11.84 -14.19 -11.61
N VAL A 85 -12.00 -14.97 -10.55
CA VAL A 85 -13.12 -14.81 -9.60
C VAL A 85 -13.04 -13.49 -8.87
N THR A 86 -11.86 -13.07 -8.42
CA THR A 86 -11.67 -11.77 -7.74
C THR A 86 -12.01 -10.61 -8.65
N ASP A 87 -11.57 -10.61 -9.91
CA ASP A 87 -11.88 -9.55 -10.89
C ASP A 87 -13.39 -9.53 -11.22
N ILE A 88 -14.00 -10.69 -11.42
CA ILE A 88 -15.45 -10.80 -11.71
C ILE A 88 -16.29 -10.30 -10.53
N ILE A 89 -15.93 -10.64 -9.29
CA ILE A 89 -16.67 -10.16 -8.11
C ILE A 89 -16.61 -8.63 -8.02
N VAL A 90 -15.43 -8.04 -8.20
CA VAL A 90 -15.28 -6.57 -8.21
C VAL A 90 -16.13 -5.95 -9.32
N ALA A 91 -16.11 -6.51 -10.54
CA ALA A 91 -16.89 -6.02 -11.66
C ALA A 91 -18.42 -6.12 -11.42
N ILE A 92 -18.91 -7.20 -10.80
CA ILE A 92 -20.32 -7.35 -10.45
C ILE A 92 -20.74 -6.26 -9.46
N PHE A 93 -19.98 -6.02 -8.39
CA PHE A 93 -20.30 -4.96 -7.43
C PHE A 93 -20.18 -3.56 -8.04
N ALA A 94 -19.24 -3.34 -8.94
CA ALA A 94 -19.13 -2.11 -9.73
C ALA A 94 -20.38 -1.90 -10.61
N LEU A 95 -20.87 -2.95 -11.26
CA LEU A 95 -22.09 -2.88 -12.08
C LEU A 95 -23.32 -2.61 -11.23
N ILE A 96 -23.48 -3.28 -10.09
CA ILE A 96 -24.57 -3.02 -9.14
C ILE A 96 -24.55 -1.56 -8.67
N LEU A 97 -23.35 -1.06 -8.30
CA LEU A 97 -23.20 0.32 -7.85
C LEU A 97 -23.54 1.33 -8.97
N ALA A 98 -23.06 1.08 -10.20
CA ALA A 98 -23.34 1.93 -11.35
C ALA A 98 -24.84 1.99 -11.69
N ILE A 99 -25.54 0.85 -11.71
CA ILE A 99 -26.97 0.75 -11.94
C ILE A 99 -27.74 1.49 -10.85
N THR A 100 -27.39 1.26 -9.58
CA THR A 100 -28.06 1.91 -8.44
C THR A 100 -27.89 3.41 -8.49
N GLY A 101 -26.67 3.92 -8.77
CA GLY A 101 -26.40 5.35 -8.91
C GLY A 101 -27.12 5.99 -10.10
N THR A 102 -27.45 5.21 -11.15
CA THR A 102 -28.23 5.70 -12.29
C THR A 102 -29.72 5.80 -11.94
N ILE A 103 -30.26 4.84 -11.20
CA ILE A 103 -31.69 4.79 -10.85
C ILE A 103 -32.02 5.74 -9.70
N ALA A 104 -31.17 5.79 -8.66
CA ALA A 104 -31.44 6.54 -7.44
C ALA A 104 -30.94 8.00 -7.48
N SER A 105 -30.33 8.45 -8.55
CA SER A 105 -29.65 9.76 -8.71
C SER A 105 -28.45 9.98 -7.79
N ASP A 106 -28.34 9.23 -6.71
CA ASP A 106 -27.23 9.23 -5.75
C ASP A 106 -26.85 7.80 -5.35
N PHE A 107 -25.59 7.62 -4.92
CA PHE A 107 -25.11 6.32 -4.44
C PHE A 107 -25.44 6.15 -2.95
N PRO A 108 -26.20 5.09 -2.57
CA PRO A 108 -26.39 4.77 -1.16
C PRO A 108 -25.05 4.51 -0.47
N LEU A 109 -24.70 5.23 0.59
CA LEU A 109 -23.41 5.13 1.28
C LEU A 109 -23.08 3.70 1.70
N TRP A 110 -24.09 2.94 2.17
CA TRP A 110 -23.89 1.56 2.57
C TRP A 110 -23.40 0.68 1.40
N LEU A 111 -23.91 0.92 0.17
CA LEU A 111 -23.51 0.14 -1.01
C LEU A 111 -22.08 0.52 -1.46
N VAL A 112 -21.73 1.80 -1.35
CA VAL A 112 -20.35 2.26 -1.58
C VAL A 112 -19.40 1.58 -0.59
N PHE A 113 -19.74 1.51 0.69
CA PHE A 113 -18.95 0.83 1.71
C PHE A 113 -18.82 -0.67 1.46
N VAL A 114 -19.90 -1.35 1.07
CA VAL A 114 -19.87 -2.76 0.68
C VAL A 114 -18.95 -2.97 -0.53
N SER A 115 -19.03 -2.09 -1.53
CA SER A 115 -18.15 -2.16 -2.71
C SER A 115 -16.66 -2.01 -2.32
N LEU A 116 -16.32 -1.06 -1.45
CA LEU A 116 -14.96 -0.88 -0.95
C LEU A 116 -14.46 -2.10 -0.16
N PHE A 117 -15.31 -2.68 0.68
CA PHE A 117 -14.98 -3.89 1.42
C PHE A 117 -14.71 -5.08 0.50
N ILE A 118 -15.57 -5.33 -0.48
CA ILE A 118 -15.42 -6.42 -1.46
C ILE A 118 -14.16 -6.23 -2.31
N ARG A 119 -13.86 -4.99 -2.74
CA ARG A 119 -12.59 -4.67 -3.42
C ARG A 119 -11.39 -5.04 -2.57
N SER A 120 -11.41 -4.66 -1.30
CA SER A 120 -10.31 -4.96 -0.39
C SER A 120 -10.13 -6.46 -0.15
N VAL A 121 -11.22 -7.22 -0.05
CA VAL A 121 -11.16 -8.69 -0.01
C VAL A 121 -10.51 -9.22 -1.29
N ALA A 122 -10.94 -8.79 -2.46
CA ALA A 122 -10.37 -9.23 -3.74
C ALA A 122 -8.88 -8.92 -3.83
N GLN A 123 -8.46 -7.68 -3.52
CA GLN A 123 -7.06 -7.26 -3.54
C GLN A 123 -6.18 -8.06 -2.57
N THR A 124 -6.72 -8.46 -1.42
CA THR A 124 -6.00 -9.28 -0.44
C THR A 124 -5.58 -10.62 -1.02
N PHE A 125 -6.37 -11.21 -1.92
CA PHE A 125 -6.02 -12.46 -2.61
C PHE A 125 -5.17 -12.25 -3.86
N GLN A 126 -5.34 -11.14 -4.58
CA GLN A 126 -4.68 -10.93 -5.88
C GLN A 126 -3.16 -10.90 -5.77
N MET A 127 -2.58 -10.09 -4.87
CA MET A 127 -1.13 -9.93 -4.80
C MET A 127 -0.37 -11.21 -4.45
N PRO A 128 -0.73 -11.98 -3.41
CA PRO A 128 -0.08 -13.25 -3.12
C PRO A 128 -0.25 -14.26 -4.27
N THR A 129 -1.42 -14.25 -4.94
CA THR A 129 -1.67 -15.12 -6.10
C THR A 129 -0.74 -14.77 -7.26
N ILE A 130 -0.60 -13.49 -7.61
CA ILE A 130 0.32 -13.01 -8.65
C ILE A 130 1.76 -13.44 -8.34
N GLN A 131 2.22 -13.19 -7.11
CA GLN A 131 3.57 -13.56 -6.67
C GLN A 131 3.81 -15.07 -6.71
N SER A 132 2.79 -15.87 -6.46
CA SER A 132 2.88 -17.34 -6.51
C SER A 132 2.81 -17.92 -7.92
N ILE A 133 2.30 -17.17 -8.90
CA ILE A 133 2.25 -17.56 -10.32
C ILE A 133 3.61 -17.37 -11.00
N LEU A 134 4.33 -16.30 -10.72
CA LEU A 134 5.56 -15.93 -11.42
C LEU A 134 6.60 -17.06 -11.45
N PRO A 135 6.96 -17.72 -10.33
CA PRO A 135 7.95 -18.80 -10.34
C PRO A 135 7.51 -20.03 -11.13
N THR A 136 6.20 -20.17 -11.39
CA THR A 136 5.67 -21.32 -12.14
C THR A 136 5.61 -21.09 -13.64
N MET A 137 5.68 -19.82 -14.06
CA MET A 137 5.46 -19.39 -15.44
C MET A 137 6.73 -18.90 -16.13
N VAL A 138 7.77 -18.58 -15.35
CA VAL A 138 8.99 -17.92 -15.84
C VAL A 138 10.21 -18.72 -15.40
N PRO A 139 11.28 -18.84 -16.24
CA PRO A 139 12.54 -19.45 -15.84
C PRO A 139 13.15 -18.78 -14.60
N GLU A 140 13.77 -19.55 -13.73
CA GLU A 140 14.34 -19.06 -12.47
C GLU A 140 15.34 -17.92 -12.68
N GLU A 141 16.14 -17.98 -13.74
CA GLU A 141 17.14 -16.97 -14.11
C GLU A 141 16.52 -15.60 -14.46
N GLU A 142 15.28 -15.57 -14.95
CA GLU A 142 14.57 -14.35 -15.34
C GLU A 142 13.67 -13.77 -14.22
N LEU A 143 13.50 -14.48 -13.09
CA LEU A 143 12.61 -14.09 -12.01
C LEU A 143 12.90 -12.68 -11.47
N THR A 144 14.16 -12.32 -11.30
CA THR A 144 14.54 -10.98 -10.83
C THR A 144 14.04 -9.89 -11.78
N LYS A 145 14.21 -10.11 -13.09
CA LYS A 145 13.79 -9.16 -14.14
C LYS A 145 12.27 -9.02 -14.18
N VAL A 146 11.53 -10.12 -14.17
CA VAL A 146 10.05 -10.08 -14.26
C VAL A 146 9.42 -9.53 -12.99
N ASN A 147 9.99 -9.77 -11.81
CA ASN A 147 9.57 -9.10 -10.57
C ASN A 147 9.81 -7.59 -10.64
N GLY A 148 10.93 -7.17 -11.22
CA GLY A 148 11.19 -5.75 -11.49
C GLY A 148 10.17 -5.13 -12.43
N GLN A 149 9.78 -5.83 -13.51
CA GLN A 149 8.74 -5.37 -14.44
C GLN A 149 7.37 -5.30 -13.79
N LEU A 150 7.01 -6.27 -12.94
CA LEU A 150 5.77 -6.21 -12.14
C LEU A 150 5.78 -5.01 -11.19
N GLY A 151 6.90 -4.77 -10.51
CA GLY A 151 7.08 -3.59 -9.64
C GLY A 151 6.95 -2.26 -10.41
N MET A 152 7.46 -2.19 -11.65
CA MET A 152 7.26 -1.02 -12.52
C MET A 152 5.78 -0.81 -12.87
N VAL A 153 5.05 -1.87 -13.20
CA VAL A 153 3.61 -1.80 -13.46
C VAL A 153 2.85 -1.29 -12.24
N GLN A 154 3.16 -1.80 -11.05
CA GLN A 154 2.54 -1.33 -9.81
C GLN A 154 2.84 0.15 -9.54
N SER A 155 4.10 0.56 -9.69
CA SER A 155 4.51 1.96 -9.54
C SER A 155 3.82 2.87 -10.54
N ALA A 156 3.70 2.44 -11.80
CA ALA A 156 2.98 3.18 -12.84
C ALA A 156 1.50 3.36 -12.47
N ASN A 157 0.85 2.31 -11.98
CA ASN A 157 -0.53 2.39 -11.51
C ASN A 157 -0.68 3.40 -10.36
N PHE A 158 0.20 3.41 -9.37
CA PHE A 158 0.18 4.35 -8.26
C PHE A 158 0.36 5.82 -8.67
N ILE A 159 1.12 6.09 -9.75
CA ILE A 159 1.37 7.45 -10.24
C ILE A 159 0.27 7.91 -11.20
N ILE A 160 -0.10 7.03 -12.14
CA ILE A 160 -1.02 7.38 -13.23
C ILE A 160 -2.48 7.38 -12.76
N ALA A 161 -2.88 6.45 -11.89
CA ALA A 161 -4.27 6.31 -11.50
C ALA A 161 -4.87 7.55 -10.81
N PRO A 162 -4.19 8.23 -9.88
CA PRO A 162 -4.72 9.46 -9.30
C PRO A 162 -4.94 10.57 -10.34
N ALA A 163 -3.96 10.78 -11.24
CA ALA A 163 -4.06 11.79 -12.28
C ALA A 163 -5.18 11.47 -13.28
N LEU A 164 -5.21 10.24 -13.76
CA LEU A 164 -6.24 9.78 -14.70
C LEU A 164 -7.62 9.76 -14.06
N GLY A 165 -7.71 9.33 -12.81
CA GLY A 165 -8.94 9.33 -12.04
C GLY A 165 -9.49 10.74 -11.80
N ALA A 166 -8.64 11.71 -11.43
CA ALA A 166 -9.03 13.10 -11.26
C ALA A 166 -9.53 13.71 -12.57
N LEU A 167 -8.84 13.45 -13.68
CA LEU A 167 -9.26 13.89 -15.01
C LEU A 167 -10.62 13.30 -15.37
N LEU A 168 -10.77 11.98 -15.29
CA LEU A 168 -12.01 11.29 -15.63
C LEU A 168 -13.17 11.70 -14.71
N PHE A 169 -12.92 11.85 -13.42
CA PHE A 169 -13.95 12.32 -12.46
C PHE A 169 -14.46 13.71 -12.78
N SER A 170 -13.66 14.58 -13.43
CA SER A 170 -14.06 15.93 -13.81
C SER A 170 -14.94 15.99 -15.06
N ILE A 171 -14.87 14.97 -15.94
CA ILE A 171 -15.55 14.98 -17.26
C ILE A 171 -16.54 13.84 -17.43
N VAL A 172 -16.47 12.80 -16.63
CA VAL A 172 -17.33 11.60 -16.72
C VAL A 172 -18.19 11.49 -15.45
N PRO A 173 -19.51 11.32 -15.58
CA PRO A 173 -20.37 11.05 -14.42
C PRO A 173 -19.91 9.80 -13.66
N MET A 174 -19.99 9.84 -12.33
CA MET A 174 -19.46 8.79 -11.45
C MET A 174 -20.03 7.40 -11.76
N ASN A 175 -21.33 7.30 -12.10
CA ASN A 175 -21.99 6.04 -12.46
C ASN A 175 -21.36 5.38 -13.71
N HIS A 176 -20.89 6.15 -14.68
CA HIS A 176 -20.15 5.61 -15.83
C HIS A 176 -18.69 5.33 -15.50
N LEU A 177 -18.08 6.15 -14.65
CA LEU A 177 -16.67 5.97 -14.25
C LEU A 177 -16.46 4.66 -13.50
N ILE A 178 -17.40 4.26 -12.65
CA ILE A 178 -17.35 2.96 -11.94
C ILE A 178 -17.32 1.77 -12.92
N LEU A 179 -17.90 1.89 -14.11
CA LEU A 179 -17.87 0.84 -15.13
C LEU A 179 -16.46 0.56 -15.69
N LEU A 180 -15.48 1.39 -15.39
CA LEU A 180 -14.08 1.09 -15.71
C LEU A 180 -13.60 -0.22 -15.08
N ASP A 181 -14.14 -0.62 -13.92
CA ASP A 181 -13.83 -1.93 -13.34
C ASP A 181 -14.35 -3.08 -14.17
N VAL A 182 -15.54 -2.90 -14.75
CA VAL A 182 -16.11 -3.91 -15.65
C VAL A 182 -15.23 -4.03 -16.89
N LEU A 183 -14.79 -2.90 -17.46
CA LEU A 183 -13.86 -2.90 -18.60
C LEU A 183 -12.52 -3.52 -18.20
N GLY A 184 -11.96 -3.15 -17.04
CA GLY A 184 -10.73 -3.72 -16.51
C GLY A 184 -10.83 -5.24 -16.33
N ALA A 185 -11.94 -5.73 -15.78
CA ALA A 185 -12.18 -7.16 -15.64
C ALA A 185 -12.33 -7.86 -17.01
N VAL A 186 -13.05 -7.28 -17.96
CA VAL A 186 -13.18 -7.85 -19.31
C VAL A 186 -11.81 -7.99 -19.97
N PHE A 187 -10.97 -6.96 -19.93
CA PHE A 187 -9.62 -7.02 -20.51
C PHE A 187 -8.69 -7.91 -19.70
N GLY A 188 -8.67 -7.77 -18.37
CA GLY A 188 -7.81 -8.54 -17.48
C GLY A 188 -8.11 -10.04 -17.55
N VAL A 189 -9.37 -10.41 -17.38
CA VAL A 189 -9.83 -11.81 -17.50
C VAL A 189 -9.67 -12.30 -18.93
N GLY A 190 -10.05 -11.49 -19.93
CA GLY A 190 -9.90 -11.82 -21.34
C GLY A 190 -8.45 -12.20 -21.70
N LEU A 191 -7.48 -11.37 -21.32
CA LEU A 191 -6.06 -11.67 -21.56
C LEU A 191 -5.61 -12.91 -20.73
N LEU A 192 -6.07 -13.02 -19.50
CA LEU A 192 -5.72 -14.14 -18.63
C LEU A 192 -6.24 -15.48 -19.17
N LEU A 193 -7.36 -15.52 -19.90
CA LEU A 193 -7.85 -16.75 -20.54
C LEU A 193 -6.85 -17.34 -21.53
N PHE A 194 -6.09 -16.48 -22.23
CA PHE A 194 -5.05 -16.90 -23.18
C PHE A 194 -3.71 -17.24 -22.50
N VAL A 195 -3.54 -16.94 -21.23
CA VAL A 195 -2.32 -17.26 -20.46
C VAL A 195 -2.43 -18.68 -19.93
N THR A 196 -1.42 -19.51 -20.20
CA THR A 196 -1.30 -20.85 -19.62
C THR A 196 -0.53 -20.75 -18.31
N ILE A 197 -1.19 -21.07 -17.19
CA ILE A 197 -0.59 -21.12 -15.85
C ILE A 197 -0.55 -22.58 -15.42
N PRO A 198 0.64 -23.14 -15.10
CA PRO A 198 0.76 -24.51 -14.60
C PRO A 198 -0.02 -24.70 -13.30
N ARG A 199 -0.73 -25.81 -13.19
CA ARG A 199 -1.44 -26.16 -11.96
C ARG A 199 -0.48 -26.89 -11.03
N ILE A 200 0.18 -26.17 -10.14
CA ILE A 200 0.97 -26.77 -9.06
C ILE A 200 0.11 -26.70 -7.81
N LEU A 201 -0.44 -27.85 -7.41
CA LEU A 201 -1.05 -28.01 -6.09
C LEU A 201 0.09 -28.35 -5.14
N SER A 202 0.43 -27.44 -4.25
CA SER A 202 1.30 -27.70 -3.12
C SER A 202 0.50 -28.54 -2.12
N GLU A 203 1.03 -29.69 -1.69
CA GLU A 203 0.59 -30.33 -0.46
C GLU A 203 0.97 -29.39 0.66
N GLY A 204 0.01 -28.56 1.11
CA GLY A 204 0.25 -27.49 2.04
C GLY A 204 0.81 -28.05 3.35
N GLU A 205 2.01 -27.59 3.73
CA GLU A 205 2.46 -27.71 5.10
C GLU A 205 1.39 -27.14 6.02
N THR A 206 1.13 -27.82 7.14
CA THR A 206 0.20 -27.33 8.16
C THR A 206 0.77 -26.01 8.72
N ILE A 207 0.23 -24.89 8.23
CA ILE A 207 0.66 -23.57 8.69
C ILE A 207 0.24 -23.45 10.15
N GLN A 208 1.20 -23.42 11.04
CA GLN A 208 0.99 -23.17 12.45
C GLN A 208 1.04 -21.65 12.72
N LEU A 209 0.05 -20.92 12.18
CA LEU A 209 0.00 -19.46 12.23
C LEU A 209 0.31 -18.87 13.61
N LEU A 210 -0.29 -19.43 14.66
CA LEU A 210 -0.06 -18.95 16.03
C LEU A 210 1.35 -19.26 16.52
N ALA A 211 1.89 -20.44 16.20
CA ALA A 211 3.25 -20.82 16.58
C ALA A 211 4.29 -19.98 15.83
N ASP A 212 4.09 -19.78 14.51
CA ASP A 212 4.99 -18.99 13.66
C ASP A 212 4.95 -17.50 14.05
N SER A 213 3.76 -16.95 14.33
CA SER A 213 3.62 -15.57 14.82
C SER A 213 4.26 -15.38 16.19
N LYS A 214 4.06 -16.33 17.12
CA LYS A 214 4.71 -16.31 18.45
C LYS A 214 6.22 -16.40 18.33
N PHE A 215 6.73 -17.26 17.45
CA PHE A 215 8.16 -17.38 17.18
C PHE A 215 8.74 -16.11 16.57
N GLY A 216 8.09 -15.54 15.55
CA GLY A 216 8.50 -14.27 14.92
C GLY A 216 8.51 -13.11 15.91
N LEU A 217 7.47 -13.01 16.76
CA LEU A 217 7.39 -12.00 17.81
C LEU A 217 8.51 -12.17 18.84
N LYS A 218 8.78 -13.39 19.29
CA LYS A 218 9.89 -13.70 20.20
C LYS A 218 11.22 -13.26 19.58
N LYS A 219 11.48 -13.60 18.31
CA LYS A 219 12.70 -13.21 17.62
C LYS A 219 12.84 -11.70 17.46
N LEU A 220 11.75 -11.00 17.18
CA LEU A 220 11.73 -9.55 17.09
C LEU A 220 12.01 -8.89 18.45
N THR A 221 11.41 -9.38 19.54
CA THR A 221 11.61 -8.86 20.90
C THR A 221 12.99 -9.17 21.48
N GLU A 222 13.63 -10.28 21.10
CA GLU A 222 15.01 -10.60 21.43
C GLU A 222 15.99 -9.55 20.88
N ASN A 223 15.68 -8.96 19.70
CA ASN A 223 16.43 -7.87 19.11
C ASN A 223 15.90 -6.51 19.59
N LYS A 224 16.33 -6.09 20.77
CA LYS A 224 15.84 -4.86 21.44
C LYS A 224 15.88 -3.61 20.55
N GLY A 225 16.93 -3.43 19.74
CA GLY A 225 17.05 -2.27 18.87
C GLY A 225 15.95 -2.25 17.82
N LEU A 226 15.74 -3.37 17.14
CA LEU A 226 14.71 -3.50 16.12
C LEU A 226 13.30 -3.46 16.73
N TRP A 227 13.12 -4.04 17.91
CA TRP A 227 11.87 -3.98 18.64
C TRP A 227 11.41 -2.54 18.93
N TYR A 228 12.31 -1.71 19.48
CA TYR A 228 11.98 -0.31 19.75
C TYR A 228 11.69 0.47 18.44
N ILE A 229 12.49 0.26 17.39
CA ILE A 229 12.23 0.88 16.08
C ILE A 229 10.86 0.48 15.55
N THR A 230 10.48 -0.79 15.68
CA THR A 230 9.17 -1.31 15.25
C THR A 230 8.02 -0.70 16.03
N ILE A 231 8.12 -0.63 17.36
CA ILE A 231 7.05 -0.04 18.19
C ILE A 231 6.86 1.44 17.87
N VAL A 232 7.96 2.20 17.78
CA VAL A 232 7.86 3.62 17.41
C VAL A 232 7.34 3.77 15.98
N GLY A 233 7.71 2.89 15.04
CA GLY A 233 7.17 2.84 13.70
C GLY A 233 5.67 2.52 13.66
N ALA A 234 5.19 1.63 14.52
CA ALA A 234 3.76 1.34 14.66
C ALA A 234 2.98 2.56 15.20
N ILE A 235 3.53 3.25 16.21
CA ILE A 235 2.96 4.50 16.75
C ILE A 235 2.97 5.59 15.66
N PHE A 236 4.05 5.70 14.89
CA PHE A 236 4.11 6.61 13.75
C PHE A 236 3.00 6.31 12.74
N THR A 237 2.80 5.05 12.36
CA THR A 237 1.74 4.66 11.42
C THR A 237 0.35 5.00 11.97
N LEU A 238 0.11 4.78 13.27
CA LEU A 238 -1.13 5.14 13.95
C LEU A 238 -1.43 6.64 13.86
N ILE A 239 -0.41 7.49 13.96
CA ILE A 239 -0.53 8.95 13.97
C ILE A 239 -0.55 9.51 12.54
N PHE A 240 0.27 8.97 11.64
CA PHE A 240 0.46 9.46 10.29
C PHE A 240 -0.69 9.06 9.34
N MET A 241 -1.18 7.80 9.45
CA MET A 241 -2.17 7.25 8.54
C MET A 241 -3.47 8.07 8.46
N PRO A 242 -4.00 8.63 9.58
CA PRO A 242 -5.10 9.58 9.54
C PRO A 242 -4.88 10.78 8.62
N ALA A 243 -3.75 11.46 8.75
CA ALA A 243 -3.43 12.60 7.89
C ALA A 243 -3.32 12.15 6.43
N ALA A 244 -2.64 11.02 6.17
CA ALA A 244 -2.47 10.47 4.82
C ALA A 244 -3.82 10.16 4.14
N SER A 245 -4.81 9.63 4.87
CA SER A 245 -6.14 9.30 4.32
C SER A 245 -7.04 10.52 4.13
N LEU A 246 -6.77 11.63 4.82
CA LEU A 246 -7.58 12.85 4.79
C LEU A 246 -7.04 13.94 3.83
N TYR A 247 -6.00 13.64 3.00
CA TYR A 247 -5.52 14.56 1.97
C TYR A 247 -6.63 15.06 1.02
N PRO A 248 -7.55 14.21 0.53
CA PRO A 248 -8.68 14.67 -0.28
C PRO A 248 -9.54 15.72 0.43
N LEU A 249 -9.85 15.50 1.70
CA LEU A 249 -10.65 16.43 2.49
C LEU A 249 -9.88 17.72 2.80
N MET A 250 -8.58 17.64 3.06
CA MET A 250 -7.72 18.82 3.23
C MET A 250 -7.71 19.67 1.96
N THR A 251 -7.62 19.04 0.78
CA THR A 251 -7.62 19.76 -0.51
C THR A 251 -8.98 20.33 -0.85
N ILE A 252 -10.02 19.49 -0.86
CA ILE A 252 -11.36 19.89 -1.34
C ILE A 252 -12.12 20.67 -0.27
N GLY A 253 -12.08 20.21 0.98
CA GLY A 253 -12.83 20.80 2.09
C GLY A 253 -12.16 22.05 2.67
N TYR A 254 -10.89 21.93 3.09
CA TYR A 254 -10.20 23.04 3.78
C TYR A 254 -9.70 24.12 2.82
N PHE A 255 -8.98 23.75 1.75
CA PHE A 255 -8.49 24.70 0.76
C PHE A 255 -9.53 25.10 -0.31
N ASN A 256 -10.75 24.54 -0.29
CA ASN A 256 -11.78 24.72 -1.31
C ASN A 256 -11.26 24.42 -2.73
N GLY A 257 -10.39 23.41 -2.82
CA GLY A 257 -9.79 22.98 -4.08
C GLY A 257 -10.70 22.07 -4.90
N THR A 258 -10.26 21.78 -6.11
CA THR A 258 -10.95 20.88 -7.03
C THR A 258 -10.46 19.42 -6.86
N VAL A 259 -11.22 18.48 -7.41
CA VAL A 259 -10.77 17.06 -7.48
C VAL A 259 -9.48 16.93 -8.29
N GLY A 260 -9.31 17.73 -9.36
CA GLY A 260 -8.06 17.78 -10.13
C GLY A 260 -6.86 18.17 -9.26
N GLU A 261 -7.06 19.10 -8.33
CA GLU A 261 -6.03 19.52 -7.38
C GLU A 261 -5.76 18.44 -6.31
N ALA A 262 -6.78 17.69 -5.89
CA ALA A 262 -6.59 16.53 -5.02
C ALA A 262 -5.77 15.43 -5.73
N GLY A 263 -6.05 15.15 -7.01
CA GLY A 263 -5.24 14.26 -7.82
C GLY A 263 -3.80 14.77 -8.01
N LEU A 264 -3.60 16.08 -8.17
CA LEU A 264 -2.27 16.68 -8.26
C LEU A 264 -1.43 16.44 -6.98
N ILE A 265 -2.04 16.53 -5.80
CA ILE A 265 -1.35 16.24 -4.53
C ILE A 265 -0.83 14.81 -4.51
N GLU A 266 -1.65 13.82 -4.92
CA GLU A 266 -1.24 12.41 -4.99
C GLU A 266 -0.09 12.18 -5.98
N VAL A 267 -0.15 12.81 -7.15
CA VAL A 267 0.91 12.74 -8.17
C VAL A 267 2.21 13.34 -7.66
N VAL A 268 2.16 14.53 -7.06
CA VAL A 268 3.35 15.22 -6.53
C VAL A 268 3.98 14.41 -5.40
N TYR A 269 3.17 13.82 -4.51
CA TYR A 269 3.66 12.92 -3.47
C TYR A 269 4.36 11.69 -4.08
N SER A 270 3.74 11.05 -5.08
CA SER A 270 4.29 9.88 -5.76
C SER A 270 5.60 10.19 -6.49
N ILE A 271 5.70 11.34 -7.15
CA ILE A 271 6.95 11.81 -7.76
C ILE A 271 8.02 12.03 -6.69
N GLY A 272 7.65 12.64 -5.56
CA GLY A 272 8.54 12.76 -4.40
C GLY A 272 9.09 11.40 -3.96
N MET A 273 8.22 10.40 -3.80
CA MET A 273 8.62 9.04 -3.44
C MET A 273 9.59 8.41 -4.44
N LEU A 274 9.34 8.58 -5.74
CA LEU A 274 10.25 8.09 -6.78
C LEU A 274 11.63 8.73 -6.69
N LEU A 275 11.68 10.06 -6.53
CA LEU A 275 12.94 10.78 -6.40
C LEU A 275 13.70 10.38 -5.12
N GLY A 276 13.00 10.25 -3.99
CA GLY A 276 13.59 9.78 -2.75
C GLY A 276 14.14 8.35 -2.86
N GLY A 277 13.38 7.45 -3.48
CA GLY A 277 13.79 6.08 -3.76
C GLY A 277 14.99 6.01 -4.71
N ALA A 278 15.01 6.83 -5.77
CA ALA A 278 16.12 6.94 -6.71
C ALA A 278 17.41 7.38 -6.00
N VAL A 279 17.34 8.39 -5.11
CA VAL A 279 18.51 8.81 -4.32
C VAL A 279 19.04 7.69 -3.45
N ILE A 280 18.16 6.92 -2.79
CA ILE A 280 18.57 5.73 -2.01
C ILE A 280 19.28 4.72 -2.92
N GLY A 281 18.75 4.44 -4.10
CA GLY A 281 19.31 3.47 -5.05
C GLY A 281 20.67 3.90 -5.61
N ILE A 282 20.82 5.17 -5.98
CA ILE A 282 22.06 5.71 -6.57
C ILE A 282 23.18 5.79 -5.53
N PHE A 283 22.88 6.29 -4.33
CA PHE A 283 23.88 6.48 -3.27
C PHE A 283 24.01 5.28 -2.32
N GLY A 284 23.40 4.17 -2.58
CA GLY A 284 23.18 2.91 -1.84
C GLY A 284 24.07 2.47 -0.67
N LYS A 285 25.26 3.08 -0.47
CA LYS A 285 26.18 2.76 0.63
C LYS A 285 26.17 3.88 1.70
N TRP A 286 25.22 3.77 2.63
CA TRP A 286 25.10 4.72 3.73
C TRP A 286 25.81 4.20 4.99
N LYS A 287 26.68 5.02 5.59
CA LYS A 287 27.43 4.66 6.82
C LYS A 287 26.54 4.57 8.07
N ASP A 288 25.40 5.23 8.10
CA ASP A 288 24.48 5.28 9.23
C ASP A 288 23.04 5.51 8.75
N ARG A 289 22.36 4.42 8.41
CA ARG A 289 20.98 4.45 7.89
C ARG A 289 19.98 4.98 8.90
N MET A 290 20.24 4.77 10.22
CA MET A 290 19.35 5.29 11.27
C MET A 290 19.31 6.82 11.28
N LYS A 291 20.40 7.52 10.97
CA LYS A 291 20.36 8.99 10.84
C LYS A 291 19.40 9.44 9.73
N LEU A 292 19.37 8.75 8.61
CA LEU A 292 18.45 9.06 7.51
C LEU A 292 17.01 8.76 7.88
N VAL A 293 16.75 7.66 8.60
CA VAL A 293 15.42 7.37 9.14
C VAL A 293 14.96 8.46 10.11
N PHE A 294 15.84 8.97 10.97
CA PHE A 294 15.52 10.10 11.85
C PHE A 294 15.23 11.39 11.06
N MET A 295 16.06 11.69 10.05
CA MET A 295 15.79 12.84 9.17
C MET A 295 14.43 12.71 8.47
N ALA A 296 14.05 11.49 8.04
CA ALA A 296 12.76 11.25 7.44
C ALA A 296 11.60 11.55 8.41
N TYR A 297 11.68 11.13 9.68
CA TYR A 297 10.69 11.49 10.69
C TYR A 297 10.54 13.01 10.83
N PHE A 298 11.66 13.75 10.88
CA PHE A 298 11.63 15.21 11.01
C PHE A 298 11.07 15.87 9.75
N VAL A 299 11.51 15.46 8.55
CA VAL A 299 11.00 16.02 7.30
C VAL A 299 9.50 15.75 7.16
N ILE A 300 9.05 14.52 7.33
CA ILE A 300 7.62 14.16 7.27
C ILE A 300 6.84 14.93 8.35
N GLY A 301 7.32 14.96 9.58
CA GLY A 301 6.63 15.60 10.69
C GLY A 301 6.53 17.13 10.51
N ILE A 302 7.61 17.79 10.06
CA ILE A 302 7.61 19.23 9.78
C ILE A 302 6.67 19.55 8.63
N THR A 303 6.75 18.82 7.51
CA THR A 303 5.96 19.11 6.32
C THR A 303 4.46 18.91 6.56
N ILE A 304 4.09 17.83 7.25
CA ILE A 304 2.68 17.56 7.59
C ILE A 304 2.21 18.53 8.67
N GLY A 305 2.99 18.80 9.70
CA GLY A 305 2.63 19.75 10.76
C GLY A 305 2.45 21.16 10.24
N LEU A 306 3.35 21.65 9.39
CA LEU A 306 3.22 22.95 8.72
C LEU A 306 1.97 22.98 7.82
N SER A 307 1.65 21.90 7.12
CA SER A 307 0.43 21.82 6.33
C SER A 307 -0.83 22.11 7.16
N GLY A 308 -0.83 21.71 8.44
CA GLY A 308 -1.96 21.93 9.36
C GLY A 308 -2.11 23.36 9.88
N ILE A 309 -1.16 24.27 9.63
CA ILE A 309 -1.24 25.68 10.04
C ILE A 309 -1.31 26.64 8.87
N LEU A 310 -1.30 26.13 7.63
CA LEU A 310 -1.43 26.97 6.44
C LEU A 310 -2.84 27.60 6.40
N PRO A 311 -2.96 28.89 5.98
CA PRO A 311 -4.27 29.50 5.80
C PRO A 311 -5.01 28.87 4.62
N PRO A 312 -6.37 28.79 4.66
CA PRO A 312 -7.21 28.22 3.60
C PRO A 312 -7.30 29.16 2.38
N THR A 313 -6.15 29.49 1.82
CA THR A 313 -6.00 30.42 0.69
C THR A 313 -5.29 29.73 -0.47
N ARG A 314 -5.34 30.31 -1.67
CA ARG A 314 -4.62 29.81 -2.84
C ARG A 314 -3.10 29.72 -2.61
N THR A 315 -2.55 30.70 -1.91
CA THR A 315 -1.13 30.71 -1.52
C THR A 315 -0.83 29.58 -0.52
N GLY A 316 -1.70 29.36 0.47
CA GLY A 316 -1.58 28.24 1.40
C GLY A 316 -1.62 26.90 0.68
N PHE A 317 -2.52 26.73 -0.29
CA PHE A 317 -2.57 25.51 -1.10
C PHE A 317 -1.28 25.29 -1.92
N PHE A 318 -0.69 26.34 -2.48
CA PHE A 318 0.59 26.23 -3.18
C PHE A 318 1.72 25.74 -2.26
N TYR A 319 1.81 26.26 -1.04
CA TYR A 319 2.77 25.74 -0.05
C TYR A 319 2.44 24.30 0.38
N PHE A 320 1.16 23.94 0.46
CA PHE A 320 0.74 22.56 0.75
C PHE A 320 1.25 21.57 -0.31
N ILE A 321 1.20 21.92 -1.61
CA ILE A 321 1.78 21.09 -2.69
C ILE A 321 3.28 20.88 -2.47
N ILE A 322 4.02 21.96 -2.16
CA ILE A 322 5.47 21.91 -1.94
C ILE A 322 5.79 21.02 -0.74
N LEU A 323 5.12 21.21 0.39
CA LEU A 323 5.34 20.44 1.60
C LEU A 323 5.05 18.95 1.36
N ASN A 324 3.99 18.64 0.61
CA ASN A 324 3.63 17.28 0.26
C ASN A 324 4.69 16.60 -0.61
N SER A 325 5.33 17.32 -1.52
CA SER A 325 6.46 16.82 -2.32
C SER A 325 7.62 16.36 -1.42
N PHE A 326 7.98 17.15 -0.41
CA PHE A 326 9.03 16.78 0.55
C PHE A 326 8.63 15.63 1.46
N ALA A 327 7.37 15.55 1.87
CA ALA A 327 6.85 14.38 2.61
C ALA A 327 6.98 13.10 1.79
N GLY A 328 6.58 13.15 0.51
CA GLY A 328 6.77 12.05 -0.43
C GLY A 328 8.24 11.65 -0.57
N PHE A 329 9.13 12.61 -0.77
CA PHE A 329 10.57 12.35 -0.90
C PHE A 329 11.17 11.65 0.32
N ALA A 330 10.71 11.98 1.52
CA ALA A 330 11.22 11.40 2.77
C ALA A 330 10.68 9.99 3.06
N THR A 331 9.51 9.63 2.55
CA THR A 331 8.83 8.35 2.87
C THR A 331 9.67 7.10 2.54
N PRO A 332 10.36 6.97 1.39
CA PRO A 332 11.18 5.79 1.09
C PRO A 332 12.32 5.57 2.07
N TYR A 333 12.88 6.63 2.66
CA TYR A 333 13.98 6.50 3.63
C TYR A 333 13.54 5.74 4.87
N PHE A 334 12.30 5.91 5.30
CA PHE A 334 11.74 5.15 6.39
C PHE A 334 11.54 3.67 5.97
N ASN A 335 10.79 3.43 4.90
CA ASN A 335 10.39 2.07 4.52
C ASN A 335 11.57 1.22 4.00
N THR A 336 12.34 1.74 3.05
CA THR A 336 13.39 0.97 2.37
C THR A 336 14.58 0.69 3.27
N LEU A 337 15.03 1.70 4.04
CA LEU A 337 16.19 1.52 4.91
C LEU A 337 15.88 0.61 6.10
N LEU A 338 14.68 0.72 6.67
CA LEU A 338 14.23 -0.18 7.73
C LEU A 338 14.13 -1.62 7.23
N MET A 339 13.53 -1.84 6.05
CA MET A 339 13.43 -3.17 5.45
C MET A 339 14.81 -3.77 5.20
N ALA A 340 15.77 -2.99 4.67
CA ALA A 340 17.13 -3.46 4.44
C ALA A 340 17.83 -3.85 5.76
N MET A 341 17.64 -3.10 6.85
CA MET A 341 18.18 -3.45 8.17
C MET A 341 17.57 -4.73 8.71
N ILE A 342 16.26 -4.94 8.54
CA ILE A 342 15.57 -6.16 8.98
C ILE A 342 16.09 -7.37 8.21
N GLN A 343 16.18 -7.28 6.89
CA GLN A 343 16.68 -8.37 6.03
C GLN A 343 18.12 -8.79 6.37
N GLN A 344 18.95 -7.83 6.76
CA GLN A 344 20.32 -8.11 7.19
C GLN A 344 20.44 -8.62 8.64
N SER A 345 19.39 -8.54 9.43
CA SER A 345 19.41 -8.89 10.86
C SER A 345 19.01 -10.32 11.13
N TYR A 346 18.35 -10.99 10.18
CA TYR A 346 17.81 -12.32 10.35
C TYR A 346 18.20 -13.24 9.20
N GLU A 347 18.39 -14.52 9.50
CA GLU A 347 18.58 -15.56 8.50
C GLU A 347 17.30 -15.78 7.68
N PRO A 348 17.39 -16.25 6.41
CA PRO A 348 16.24 -16.44 5.53
C PRO A 348 15.10 -17.29 6.14
N ASN A 349 15.45 -18.34 6.92
CA ASN A 349 14.51 -19.23 7.57
C ASN A 349 13.69 -18.59 8.72
N VAL A 350 14.16 -17.47 9.29
CA VAL A 350 13.51 -16.72 10.37
C VAL A 350 12.84 -15.45 9.82
N LEU A 351 13.42 -14.88 8.77
CA LEU A 351 13.05 -13.57 8.21
C LEU A 351 11.56 -13.48 7.87
N GLY A 352 11.00 -14.50 7.21
CA GLY A 352 9.59 -14.50 6.81
C GLY A 352 8.64 -14.38 8.00
N ARG A 353 8.91 -15.08 9.10
CA ARG A 353 8.10 -15.02 10.33
C ARG A 353 8.19 -13.67 11.03
N VAL A 354 9.38 -13.07 11.05
CA VAL A 354 9.58 -11.72 11.62
C VAL A 354 8.88 -10.66 10.77
N LEU A 355 9.02 -10.71 9.44
CA LEU A 355 8.33 -9.80 8.52
C LEU A 355 6.81 -9.94 8.61
N GLY A 356 6.29 -11.15 8.79
CA GLY A 356 4.86 -11.39 8.98
C GLY A 356 4.33 -10.66 10.22
N VAL A 357 5.02 -10.77 11.36
CA VAL A 357 4.65 -10.06 12.60
C VAL A 357 4.77 -8.55 12.43
N LEU A 358 5.85 -8.07 11.83
CA LEU A 358 6.08 -6.64 11.61
C LEU A 358 4.98 -6.03 10.72
N ASN A 359 4.67 -6.67 9.58
CA ASN A 359 3.62 -6.23 8.68
C ASN A 359 2.24 -6.24 9.37
N SER A 360 1.95 -7.26 10.19
CA SER A 360 0.71 -7.31 10.95
C SER A 360 0.59 -6.14 11.94
N LEU A 361 1.67 -5.84 12.70
CA LEU A 361 1.69 -4.71 13.62
C LEU A 361 1.46 -3.38 12.89
N MET A 362 2.16 -3.15 11.77
CA MET A 362 2.02 -1.92 10.98
C MET A 362 0.63 -1.80 10.36
N SER A 363 0.07 -2.90 9.85
CA SER A 363 -1.24 -2.89 9.18
C SER A 363 -2.40 -2.66 10.13
N ILE A 364 -2.32 -3.11 11.39
CA ILE A 364 -3.38 -2.93 12.39
C ILE A 364 -3.42 -1.48 12.89
N THR A 365 -2.27 -0.84 13.07
CA THR A 365 -2.20 0.50 13.67
C THR A 365 -2.82 1.60 12.81
N GLY A 366 -2.77 1.49 11.47
CA GLY A 366 -3.40 2.44 10.56
C GLY A 366 -4.92 2.56 10.79
N PRO A 367 -5.70 1.49 10.64
CA PRO A 367 -7.14 1.49 10.92
C PRO A 367 -7.49 1.95 12.34
N VAL A 368 -6.71 1.58 13.35
CA VAL A 368 -6.93 2.04 14.73
C VAL A 368 -6.81 3.56 14.83
N GLY A 369 -5.79 4.16 14.19
CA GLY A 369 -5.66 5.62 14.12
C GLY A 369 -6.85 6.31 13.47
N LEU A 370 -7.37 5.73 12.39
CA LEU A 370 -8.50 6.27 11.63
C LEU A 370 -9.83 6.25 12.41
N ILE A 371 -10.06 5.25 13.28
CA ILE A 371 -11.26 5.19 14.13
C ILE A 371 -11.42 6.47 14.95
N PHE A 372 -10.33 7.00 15.48
CA PHE A 372 -10.35 8.20 16.30
C PHE A 372 -10.26 9.49 15.49
N ALA A 373 -9.45 9.47 14.42
CA ALA A 373 -9.13 10.68 13.68
C ALA A 373 -10.30 11.23 12.84
N GLY A 374 -11.16 10.37 12.30
CA GLY A 374 -12.32 10.81 11.55
C GLY A 374 -13.25 11.71 12.38
N PRO A 375 -13.81 11.22 13.51
CA PRO A 375 -14.65 12.04 14.38
C PRO A 375 -13.94 13.27 14.96
N LEU A 376 -12.62 13.18 15.23
CA LEU A 376 -11.84 14.33 15.70
C LEU A 376 -11.69 15.38 14.60
N ALA A 377 -11.47 14.97 13.36
CA ALA A 377 -11.37 15.89 12.23
C ALA A 377 -12.69 16.60 11.94
N ASP A 378 -13.83 15.88 12.02
CA ASP A 378 -15.17 16.49 11.85
C ASP A 378 -15.46 17.50 12.96
N LYS A 379 -14.96 17.29 14.17
CA LYS A 379 -15.19 18.17 15.33
C LYS A 379 -14.26 19.37 15.39
N PHE A 380 -12.97 19.17 15.09
CA PHE A 380 -11.91 20.17 15.31
C PHE A 380 -11.33 20.77 14.03
N GLY A 381 -11.66 20.20 12.88
CA GLY A 381 -11.11 20.56 11.57
C GLY A 381 -10.01 19.60 11.13
N VAL A 382 -9.98 19.32 9.82
CA VAL A 382 -8.99 18.42 9.21
C VAL A 382 -7.57 18.94 9.35
N GLU A 383 -7.38 20.27 9.32
CA GLU A 383 -6.09 20.93 9.48
C GLU A 383 -5.43 20.62 10.84
N LYS A 384 -6.25 20.44 11.89
CA LYS A 384 -5.74 20.07 13.22
C LYS A 384 -5.21 18.64 13.24
N ILE A 385 -5.80 17.73 12.48
CA ILE A 385 -5.29 16.35 12.36
C ILE A 385 -3.91 16.37 11.71
N PHE A 386 -3.69 17.18 10.66
CA PHE A 386 -2.37 17.35 10.07
C PHE A 386 -1.36 17.92 11.06
N LEU A 387 -1.74 18.94 11.82
CA LEU A 387 -0.86 19.53 12.85
C LEU A 387 -0.47 18.49 13.91
N PHE A 388 -1.43 17.78 14.49
CA PHE A 388 -1.16 16.76 15.50
C PHE A 388 -0.37 15.57 14.94
N ALA A 389 -0.67 15.15 13.71
CA ALA A 389 0.10 14.09 13.04
C ALA A 389 1.57 14.51 12.82
N GLY A 390 1.80 15.77 12.43
CA GLY A 390 3.15 16.31 12.27
C GLY A 390 3.92 16.35 13.58
N ILE A 391 3.31 16.89 14.64
CA ILE A 391 3.92 16.94 15.99
C ILE A 391 4.19 15.53 16.50
N GLY A 392 3.23 14.62 16.42
CA GLY A 392 3.40 13.24 16.85
C GLY A 392 4.49 12.51 16.08
N THR A 393 4.62 12.76 14.78
CA THR A 393 5.71 12.20 13.94
C THR A 393 7.08 12.70 14.40
N ILE A 394 7.23 13.99 14.72
CA ILE A 394 8.47 14.55 15.27
C ILE A 394 8.79 13.90 16.62
N ILE A 395 7.79 13.75 17.49
CA ILE A 395 7.95 13.09 18.79
C ILE A 395 8.42 11.64 18.61
N CYS A 396 7.86 10.88 17.66
CA CYS A 396 8.33 9.54 17.31
C CYS A 396 9.81 9.55 16.88
N GLY A 397 10.22 10.50 16.07
CA GLY A 397 11.62 10.68 15.67
C GLY A 397 12.53 10.97 16.89
N ILE A 398 12.12 11.86 17.79
CA ILE A 398 12.86 12.19 19.02
C ILE A 398 12.96 10.95 19.93
N ILE A 399 11.86 10.23 20.17
CA ILE A 399 11.87 9.02 21.01
C ILE A 399 12.84 7.98 20.43
N ASN A 400 12.78 7.71 19.13
CA ASN A 400 13.69 6.78 18.46
C ASN A 400 15.17 7.23 18.60
N PHE A 401 15.45 8.52 18.50
CA PHE A 401 16.78 9.07 18.67
C PHE A 401 17.27 8.99 20.13
N MET A 402 16.38 9.18 21.10
CA MET A 402 16.71 9.13 22.53
C MET A 402 17.00 7.71 23.03
N ILE A 403 16.47 6.69 22.36
CA ILE A 403 16.72 5.27 22.73
C ILE A 403 18.10 4.85 22.17
N PRO A 404 19.14 4.67 23.01
CA PRO A 404 20.51 4.42 22.50
C PRO A 404 20.63 3.15 21.67
N VAL A 405 19.83 2.10 21.99
CA VAL A 405 19.85 0.81 21.31
C VAL A 405 19.24 0.94 19.91
N ALA A 406 18.18 1.76 19.73
CA ALA A 406 17.58 2.06 18.44
C ALA A 406 18.51 2.99 17.62
N ARG A 407 19.01 4.07 18.24
CA ARG A 407 19.87 5.04 17.58
C ARG A 407 21.14 4.44 16.98
N ASN A 408 21.78 3.53 17.70
CA ASN A 408 23.04 2.92 17.29
C ASN A 408 22.85 1.57 16.59
N TYR A 409 21.60 1.20 16.27
CA TYR A 409 21.28 -0.14 15.76
C TYR A 409 22.05 -0.47 14.48
N ASP A 410 21.97 0.40 13.48
CA ASP A 410 22.64 0.19 12.19
C ASP A 410 24.18 0.08 12.31
N LYS A 411 24.80 0.94 13.13
CA LYS A 411 26.24 0.86 13.40
C LYS A 411 26.66 -0.46 14.02
N GLN A 412 25.84 -0.99 14.92
CA GLN A 412 26.10 -2.30 15.55
C GLN A 412 25.89 -3.44 14.56
N LEU A 413 24.86 -3.34 13.70
CA LEU A 413 24.59 -4.30 12.64
C LEU A 413 25.74 -4.34 11.61
N GLN A 414 26.19 -3.20 11.10
CA GLN A 414 27.29 -3.13 10.15
C GLN A 414 28.60 -3.69 10.72
N LYS A 415 28.93 -3.36 11.98
CA LYS A 415 30.08 -3.96 12.68
C LYS A 415 30.00 -5.48 12.84
N LYS A 416 28.80 -6.05 12.94
CA LYS A 416 28.61 -7.52 12.97
C LYS A 416 28.84 -8.13 11.60
N LEU A 417 28.36 -7.46 10.53
CA LEU A 417 28.52 -7.93 9.15
C LEU A 417 29.97 -7.82 8.62
N GLU A 418 30.75 -6.86 9.13
CA GLU A 418 32.16 -6.70 8.79
C GLU A 418 33.08 -7.72 9.47
N LYS A 419 32.64 -8.37 10.55
CA LYS A 419 33.40 -9.44 11.19
C LYS A 419 33.21 -10.73 10.39
N PRO A 420 34.28 -11.33 9.83
CA PRO A 420 34.15 -12.62 9.17
C PRO A 420 33.59 -13.63 10.18
N SER A 421 32.58 -14.40 9.74
CA SER A 421 32.09 -15.57 10.48
C SER A 421 33.27 -16.51 10.75
N LYS A 422 33.66 -16.61 12.02
CA LYS A 422 34.61 -17.65 12.46
C LYS A 422 33.94 -19.01 12.38
#